data_d5074a69511df74c83db95fda873f77f
#
_entry.id   d5074a69511df74c83db95fda873f77f
#
_cell.length_a   1.000
_cell.length_b   1.000
_cell.length_c   1.000
_cell.angle_alpha   90.00
_cell.angle_beta   90.00
_cell.angle_gamma   90.00
#
_symmetry.space_group_name_H-M   'P 1'
#
loop_
_entity.id
_entity.type
_entity.pdbx_description
1 polymer ?
#
loop_
_entity_poly.entity_id
_entity_poly.type
_entity_poly.pdbx_seq_one_letter_code
_entity_poly.pdbx_strand_id
1 'polypeptide(L)'
;MDKNNMNETLNVLETRRSVRGFDPERMPSDELIKEVVRAGEYAPTGRGMQSPRMVVVTNKAVRDKLSQLNAKVLGVESDPFYGAPVIILVLADRSRPTYIYDGTLVMGNLMNAAHAVGLGSCWIHRAHEIFDSVEGKLLLASWGIEGDYEGIGHVALGYALKEPAEAKPRKDDYTIWIK
;
A
#
# COMPACT_ATOMS: atom_id res chain seq x y z
N MET A 1 5.22 -17.10 25.29
CA MET A 1 6.25 -16.05 25.22
C MET A 1 5.71 -14.81 25.88
N ASP A 2 6.44 -14.27 26.83
CA ASP A 2 6.03 -13.07 27.58
C ASP A 2 5.96 -11.89 26.60
N LYS A 3 4.80 -11.24 26.50
CA LYS A 3 4.58 -10.08 25.60
C LYS A 3 5.53 -8.91 25.86
N ASN A 4 6.21 -8.92 27.01
CA ASN A 4 7.12 -7.86 27.46
C ASN A 4 8.55 -7.95 26.90
N ASN A 5 8.87 -8.94 26.07
CA ASN A 5 10.25 -9.12 25.53
C ASN A 5 10.28 -9.39 24.02
N MET A 6 9.22 -8.99 23.31
CA MET A 6 9.17 -9.13 21.86
C MET A 6 9.96 -7.96 21.22
N ASN A 7 10.83 -8.29 20.24
CA ASN A 7 11.51 -7.28 19.45
C ASN A 7 10.46 -6.37 18.74
N GLU A 8 10.64 -5.06 18.80
CA GLU A 8 9.69 -4.08 18.26
C GLU A 8 9.34 -4.35 16.79
N THR A 9 10.32 -4.71 15.97
CA THR A 9 10.10 -5.03 14.56
C THR A 9 9.21 -6.26 14.40
N LEU A 10 9.43 -7.31 15.18
CA LEU A 10 8.60 -8.52 15.15
C LEU A 10 7.18 -8.20 15.63
N ASN A 11 7.06 -7.37 16.66
CA ASN A 11 5.74 -6.92 17.15
C ASN A 11 4.95 -6.21 16.04
N VAL A 12 5.58 -5.28 15.30
CA VAL A 12 4.94 -4.60 14.17
C VAL A 12 4.45 -5.60 13.12
N LEU A 13 5.29 -6.55 12.73
CA LEU A 13 4.96 -7.56 11.73
C LEU A 13 3.80 -8.46 12.16
N GLU A 14 3.73 -8.82 13.44
CA GLU A 14 2.70 -9.72 13.98
C GLU A 14 1.39 -9.00 14.30
N THR A 15 1.43 -7.70 14.66
CA THR A 15 0.26 -6.95 15.12
C THR A 15 -0.39 -6.09 14.04
N ARG A 16 0.31 -5.76 12.93
CA ARG A 16 -0.27 -5.00 11.83
C ARG A 16 -1.53 -5.66 11.26
N ARG A 17 -2.56 -4.87 11.07
CA ARG A 17 -3.85 -5.29 10.45
C ARG A 17 -4.25 -4.36 9.32
N SER A 18 -5.05 -4.87 8.38
CA SER A 18 -5.69 -4.05 7.36
C SER A 18 -6.83 -3.25 7.96
N VAL A 19 -6.75 -1.93 7.87
CA VAL A 19 -7.79 -0.99 8.29
C VAL A 19 -8.74 -0.72 7.12
N ARG A 20 -10.05 -0.85 7.37
CA ARG A 20 -11.12 -0.64 6.38
C ARG A 20 -12.16 0.36 6.89
N GLY A 21 -11.68 1.51 7.30
CA GLY A 21 -12.45 2.65 7.78
C GLY A 21 -11.49 3.68 8.33
N PHE A 22 -11.34 4.80 7.63
CA PHE A 22 -10.42 5.87 7.97
C PHE A 22 -11.18 7.15 8.28
N ASP A 23 -10.61 7.98 9.15
CA ASP A 23 -11.08 9.33 9.42
C ASP A 23 -10.70 10.25 8.23
N PRO A 24 -11.66 10.67 7.40
CA PRO A 24 -11.37 11.47 6.22
C PRO A 24 -10.97 12.90 6.55
N GLU A 25 -11.30 13.38 7.74
CA GLU A 25 -11.03 14.75 8.19
C GLU A 25 -9.65 14.87 8.87
N ARG A 26 -9.03 13.73 9.21
CA ARG A 26 -7.75 13.69 9.91
C ARG A 26 -6.61 13.30 8.97
N MET A 27 -5.99 14.30 8.35
CA MET A 27 -4.83 14.10 7.47
C MET A 27 -3.58 13.76 8.32
N PRO A 28 -2.84 12.69 8.01
CA PRO A 28 -1.50 12.48 8.56
C PRO A 28 -0.56 13.61 8.20
N SER A 29 0.39 13.93 9.10
CA SER A 29 1.39 14.95 8.80
C SER A 29 2.33 14.51 7.66
N ASP A 30 2.91 15.48 6.98
CA ASP A 30 3.88 15.22 5.90
C ASP A 30 5.09 14.42 6.40
N GLU A 31 5.50 14.61 7.64
CA GLU A 31 6.60 13.89 8.27
C GLU A 31 6.26 12.40 8.39
N LEU A 32 5.07 12.05 8.92
CA LEU A 32 4.63 10.67 9.04
C LEU A 32 4.48 10.00 7.67
N ILE A 33 3.94 10.73 6.68
CA ILE A 33 3.84 10.20 5.32
C ILE A 33 5.23 9.92 4.75
N LYS A 34 6.19 10.83 4.92
CA LYS A 34 7.58 10.67 4.47
C LYS A 34 8.28 9.48 5.15
N GLU A 35 8.06 9.26 6.45
CA GLU A 35 8.60 8.08 7.16
C GLU A 35 8.07 6.77 6.55
N VAL A 36 6.77 6.71 6.27
CA VAL A 36 6.16 5.54 5.62
C VAL A 36 6.73 5.33 4.22
N VAL A 37 6.81 6.38 3.40
CA VAL A 37 7.36 6.32 2.04
C VAL A 37 8.82 5.87 2.05
N ARG A 38 9.62 6.43 2.94
CA ARG A 38 11.03 6.06 3.11
C ARG A 38 11.21 4.56 3.39
N ALA A 39 10.36 3.96 4.22
CA ALA A 39 10.41 2.52 4.44
C ALA A 39 10.14 1.72 3.15
N GLY A 40 9.25 2.22 2.29
CA GLY A 40 9.01 1.66 0.97
C GLY A 40 10.23 1.74 0.06
N GLU A 41 10.96 2.87 0.06
CA GLU A 41 12.20 3.06 -0.71
C GLU A 41 13.30 2.07 -0.34
N TYR A 42 13.31 1.60 0.91
CA TYR A 42 14.29 0.61 1.40
C TYR A 42 13.84 -0.85 1.23
N ALA A 43 12.73 -1.11 0.56
CA ALA A 43 12.35 -2.47 0.22
C ALA A 43 13.40 -3.12 -0.70
N PRO A 44 13.75 -4.41 -0.51
CA PRO A 44 14.67 -5.09 -1.39
C PRO A 44 14.08 -5.22 -2.79
N THR A 45 14.95 -5.11 -3.81
CA THR A 45 14.60 -5.30 -5.21
C THR A 45 15.56 -6.25 -5.90
N GLY A 46 15.10 -6.95 -6.92
CA GLY A 46 15.93 -7.89 -7.68
C GLY A 46 17.19 -7.21 -8.21
N ARG A 47 18.37 -7.71 -7.79
CA ARG A 47 19.69 -7.15 -8.13
C ARG A 47 19.88 -5.68 -7.77
N GLY A 48 19.07 -5.13 -6.85
CA GLY A 48 19.10 -3.70 -6.50
C GLY A 48 18.65 -2.77 -7.62
N MET A 49 17.84 -3.26 -8.58
CA MET A 49 17.46 -2.50 -9.78
C MET A 49 16.39 -1.44 -9.55
N GLN A 50 15.80 -1.38 -8.36
CA GLN A 50 14.84 -0.35 -7.94
C GLN A 50 13.72 -0.12 -8.96
N SER A 51 13.10 -1.21 -9.44
CA SER A 51 12.01 -1.18 -10.42
C SER A 51 10.74 -0.45 -9.93
N PRO A 52 10.40 -0.45 -8.62
CA PRO A 52 9.21 0.23 -8.14
C PRO A 52 9.33 1.75 -8.16
N ARG A 53 8.18 2.40 -8.34
CA ARG A 53 8.00 3.85 -8.20
C ARG A 53 6.75 4.10 -7.38
N MET A 54 6.79 5.03 -6.46
CA MET A 54 5.65 5.41 -5.63
C MET A 54 5.11 6.77 -6.03
N VAL A 55 3.77 6.89 -6.09
CA VAL A 55 3.06 8.15 -6.27
C VAL A 55 2.25 8.41 -5.01
N VAL A 56 2.60 9.45 -4.27
CA VAL A 56 1.91 9.85 -3.05
C VAL A 56 0.82 10.86 -3.40
N VAL A 57 -0.42 10.52 -3.10
CA VAL A 57 -1.60 11.33 -3.41
C VAL A 57 -2.22 11.83 -2.11
N THR A 58 -2.05 13.12 -1.84
CA THR A 58 -2.68 13.87 -0.73
C THR A 58 -3.72 14.87 -1.24
N ASN A 59 -3.73 15.14 -2.56
CA ASN A 59 -4.73 15.99 -3.18
C ASN A 59 -6.07 15.26 -3.24
N LYS A 60 -7.09 15.85 -2.61
CA LYS A 60 -8.42 15.23 -2.50
C LYS A 60 -9.06 14.94 -3.86
N ALA A 61 -8.96 15.85 -4.83
CA ALA A 61 -9.59 15.66 -6.14
C ALA A 61 -8.93 14.48 -6.91
N VAL A 62 -7.61 14.35 -6.84
CA VAL A 62 -6.88 13.23 -7.44
C VAL A 62 -7.21 11.92 -6.71
N ARG A 63 -7.25 11.94 -5.38
CA ARG A 63 -7.66 10.80 -4.54
C ARG A 63 -9.07 10.30 -4.91
N ASP A 64 -10.02 11.22 -5.04
CA ASP A 64 -11.40 10.89 -5.37
C ASP A 64 -11.51 10.35 -6.82
N LYS A 65 -10.71 10.88 -7.75
CA LYS A 65 -10.62 10.34 -9.12
C LYS A 65 -10.10 8.89 -9.11
N LEU A 66 -9.04 8.59 -8.34
CA LEU A 66 -8.52 7.24 -8.20
C LEU A 66 -9.56 6.30 -7.56
N SER A 67 -10.32 6.78 -6.58
CA SER A 67 -11.42 6.03 -5.98
C SER A 67 -12.47 5.65 -7.01
N GLN A 68 -12.91 6.61 -7.82
CA GLN A 68 -13.89 6.37 -8.90
C GLN A 68 -13.39 5.35 -9.92
N LEU A 69 -12.14 5.45 -10.34
CA LEU A 69 -11.53 4.48 -11.25
C LEU A 69 -11.49 3.07 -10.64
N ASN A 70 -11.10 2.97 -9.38
CA ASN A 70 -11.04 1.71 -8.66
C ASN A 70 -12.44 1.11 -8.45
N ALA A 71 -13.42 1.93 -8.08
CA ALA A 71 -14.83 1.53 -7.94
C ALA A 71 -15.42 1.03 -9.26
N LYS A 72 -15.12 1.72 -10.38
CA LYS A 72 -15.54 1.32 -11.73
C LYS A 72 -15.02 -0.07 -12.10
N VAL A 73 -13.74 -0.36 -11.84
CA VAL A 73 -13.15 -1.70 -12.08
C VAL A 73 -13.78 -2.75 -11.16
N LEU A 74 -14.04 -2.39 -9.91
CA LEU A 74 -14.68 -3.28 -8.92
C LEU A 74 -16.17 -3.54 -9.23
N GLY A 75 -16.83 -2.64 -9.95
CA GLY A 75 -18.27 -2.71 -10.22
C GLY A 75 -19.14 -2.27 -9.03
N VAL A 76 -18.68 -1.27 -8.26
CA VAL A 76 -19.38 -0.72 -7.09
C VAL A 76 -19.45 0.80 -7.16
N GLU A 77 -20.37 1.40 -6.37
CA GLU A 77 -20.48 2.86 -6.22
C GLU A 77 -19.79 3.38 -4.93
N SER A 78 -19.49 2.48 -3.99
CA SER A 78 -18.82 2.84 -2.73
C SER A 78 -17.34 3.18 -2.94
N ASP A 79 -16.76 3.93 -1.99
CA ASP A 79 -15.33 4.25 -1.98
C ASP A 79 -14.47 3.02 -1.60
N PRO A 80 -13.71 2.43 -2.55
CA PRO A 80 -12.85 1.27 -2.26
C PRO A 80 -11.65 1.61 -1.37
N PHE A 81 -11.37 2.89 -1.13
CA PHE A 81 -10.29 3.37 -0.26
C PHE A 81 -10.75 3.61 1.18
N TYR A 82 -12.03 3.29 1.51
CA TYR A 82 -12.57 3.31 2.87
C TYR A 82 -12.45 4.66 3.59
N GLY A 83 -12.49 5.78 2.86
CA GLY A 83 -12.35 7.12 3.40
C GLY A 83 -10.90 7.54 3.69
N ALA A 84 -9.90 6.77 3.33
CA ALA A 84 -8.50 7.13 3.56
C ALA A 84 -8.15 8.46 2.86
N PRO A 85 -7.57 9.45 3.57
CA PRO A 85 -7.22 10.74 3.00
C PRO A 85 -5.96 10.70 2.13
N VAL A 86 -5.09 9.71 2.33
CA VAL A 86 -3.84 9.54 1.57
C VAL A 86 -3.87 8.21 0.83
N ILE A 87 -3.44 8.24 -0.43
CA ILE A 87 -3.22 7.05 -1.25
C ILE A 87 -1.78 7.02 -1.72
N ILE A 88 -1.10 5.91 -1.51
CA ILE A 88 0.21 5.66 -2.11
C ILE A 88 0.03 4.61 -3.19
N LEU A 89 0.12 5.03 -4.45
CA LEU A 89 0.13 4.12 -5.60
C LEU A 89 1.54 3.57 -5.75
N VAL A 90 1.67 2.26 -5.85
CA VAL A 90 2.92 1.58 -6.20
C VAL A 90 2.83 1.09 -7.63
N LEU A 91 3.76 1.56 -8.44
CA LEU A 91 4.02 1.16 -9.82
C LEU A 91 5.31 0.36 -9.86
N ALA A 92 5.50 -0.48 -10.90
CA ALA A 92 6.79 -1.13 -11.13
C ALA A 92 7.10 -1.25 -12.62
N ASP A 93 8.36 -1.02 -12.98
CA ASP A 93 8.88 -1.03 -14.36
C ASP A 93 8.89 -2.46 -14.91
N ARG A 94 8.04 -2.72 -15.91
CA ARG A 94 7.89 -4.03 -16.57
C ARG A 94 9.15 -4.51 -17.29
N SER A 95 10.11 -3.64 -17.56
CA SER A 95 11.38 -4.06 -18.15
C SER A 95 12.24 -4.92 -17.22
N ARG A 96 11.88 -5.01 -15.92
CA ARG A 96 12.61 -5.78 -14.90
C ARG A 96 11.90 -7.10 -14.61
N PRO A 97 12.58 -8.25 -14.67
CA PRO A 97 11.92 -9.55 -14.54
C PRO A 97 11.28 -9.80 -13.16
N THR A 98 11.69 -9.06 -12.14
CA THR A 98 11.20 -9.19 -10.75
C THR A 98 10.21 -8.09 -10.34
N TYR A 99 9.78 -7.25 -11.28
CA TYR A 99 9.05 -6.02 -10.99
C TYR A 99 7.80 -6.20 -10.10
N ILE A 100 7.01 -7.25 -10.32
CA ILE A 100 5.83 -7.54 -9.47
C ILE A 100 6.24 -7.84 -8.04
N TYR A 101 7.28 -8.68 -7.86
CA TYR A 101 7.79 -9.05 -6.54
C TYR A 101 8.39 -7.85 -5.82
N ASP A 102 9.19 -7.04 -6.53
CA ASP A 102 9.80 -5.83 -6.01
C ASP A 102 8.71 -4.84 -5.51
N GLY A 103 7.69 -4.58 -6.35
CA GLY A 103 6.57 -3.72 -5.97
C GLY A 103 5.75 -4.28 -4.81
N THR A 104 5.58 -5.60 -4.74
CA THR A 104 4.90 -6.27 -3.61
C THR A 104 5.64 -6.09 -2.30
N LEU A 105 6.98 -6.14 -2.32
CA LEU A 105 7.80 -5.89 -1.13
C LEU A 105 7.70 -4.43 -0.67
N VAL A 106 7.66 -3.48 -1.61
CA VAL A 106 7.39 -2.06 -1.29
C VAL A 106 6.04 -1.92 -0.58
N MET A 107 4.97 -2.54 -1.10
CA MET A 107 3.64 -2.52 -0.46
C MET A 107 3.70 -3.06 0.98
N GLY A 108 4.43 -4.15 1.19
CA GLY A 108 4.63 -4.74 2.52
C GLY A 108 5.33 -3.78 3.48
N ASN A 109 6.43 -3.16 3.05
CA ASN A 109 7.17 -2.18 3.85
C ASN A 109 6.32 -0.96 4.20
N LEU A 110 5.60 -0.39 3.23
CA LEU A 110 4.68 0.74 3.46
C LEU A 110 3.65 0.44 4.56
N MET A 111 3.01 -0.73 4.49
CA MET A 111 1.99 -1.10 5.46
C MET A 111 2.56 -1.37 6.86
N ASN A 112 3.75 -1.97 6.95
CA ASN A 112 4.43 -2.20 8.23
C ASN A 112 4.87 -0.88 8.85
N ALA A 113 5.46 0.03 8.05
CA ALA A 113 5.85 1.35 8.50
C ALA A 113 4.65 2.18 8.97
N ALA A 114 3.54 2.17 8.22
CA ALA A 114 2.32 2.84 8.64
C ALA A 114 1.89 2.41 10.04
N HIS A 115 1.89 1.09 10.31
CA HIS A 115 1.56 0.56 11.64
C HIS A 115 2.57 0.99 12.71
N ALA A 116 3.87 0.97 12.39
CA ALA A 116 4.92 1.37 13.32
C ALA A 116 4.81 2.83 13.78
N VAL A 117 4.32 3.73 12.89
CA VAL A 117 4.14 5.16 13.20
C VAL A 117 2.71 5.49 13.67
N GLY A 118 1.89 4.49 14.01
CA GLY A 118 0.53 4.66 14.54
C GLY A 118 -0.53 5.00 13.49
N LEU A 119 -0.26 4.78 12.20
CA LEU A 119 -1.23 4.93 11.12
C LEU A 119 -1.86 3.59 10.74
N GLY A 120 -3.10 3.65 10.28
CA GLY A 120 -3.78 2.54 9.63
C GLY A 120 -3.43 2.47 8.15
N SER A 121 -3.42 1.25 7.59
CA SER A 121 -3.23 1.03 6.16
C SER A 121 -4.01 -0.17 5.65
N CYS A 122 -4.29 -0.16 4.33
CA CYS A 122 -4.88 -1.30 3.64
C CYS A 122 -4.35 -1.38 2.20
N TRP A 123 -3.99 -2.58 1.77
CA TRP A 123 -3.75 -2.84 0.34
C TRP A 123 -5.07 -2.82 -0.43
N ILE A 124 -5.19 -1.94 -1.39
CA ILE A 124 -6.31 -1.90 -2.33
C ILE A 124 -5.81 -2.36 -3.69
N HIS A 125 -6.44 -3.41 -4.18
CA HIS A 125 -6.12 -4.04 -5.47
C HIS A 125 -6.58 -3.19 -6.66
N ARG A 126 -6.46 -3.72 -7.89
CA ARG A 126 -6.94 -3.14 -9.16
C ARG A 126 -6.13 -1.96 -9.71
N ALA A 127 -4.93 -1.70 -9.19
CA ALA A 127 -4.02 -0.75 -9.79
C ALA A 127 -3.58 -1.21 -11.19
N HIS A 128 -3.41 -2.52 -11.40
CA HIS A 128 -3.09 -3.13 -12.69
C HIS A 128 -4.12 -2.72 -13.75
N GLU A 129 -5.39 -3.02 -13.52
CA GLU A 129 -6.48 -2.77 -14.47
C GLU A 129 -6.67 -1.27 -14.72
N ILE A 130 -6.51 -0.43 -13.68
CA ILE A 130 -6.63 1.01 -13.82
C ILE A 130 -5.51 1.56 -14.73
N PHE A 131 -4.25 1.24 -14.44
CA PHE A 131 -3.11 1.85 -15.13
C PHE A 131 -2.75 1.18 -16.45
N ASP A 132 -3.34 0.03 -16.79
CA ASP A 132 -3.34 -0.54 -18.14
C ASP A 132 -4.43 0.07 -19.04
N SER A 133 -5.43 0.73 -18.47
CA SER A 133 -6.46 1.42 -19.23
C SER A 133 -5.92 2.69 -19.89
N VAL A 134 -6.61 3.15 -20.95
CA VAL A 134 -6.29 4.44 -21.61
C VAL A 134 -6.34 5.59 -20.60
N GLU A 135 -7.36 5.62 -19.73
CA GLU A 135 -7.55 6.68 -18.74
C GLU A 135 -6.42 6.69 -17.70
N GLY A 136 -6.00 5.52 -17.22
CA GLY A 136 -4.87 5.39 -16.29
C GLY A 136 -3.53 5.81 -16.92
N LYS A 137 -3.28 5.44 -18.19
CA LYS A 137 -2.08 5.86 -18.91
C LYS A 137 -2.02 7.37 -19.13
N LEU A 138 -3.15 7.99 -19.45
CA LEU A 138 -3.24 9.46 -19.54
C LEU A 138 -2.98 10.13 -18.19
N LEU A 139 -3.43 9.52 -17.11
CA LEU A 139 -3.18 10.02 -15.76
C LEU A 139 -1.69 9.95 -15.40
N LEU A 140 -1.01 8.83 -15.68
CA LEU A 140 0.44 8.71 -15.49
C LEU A 140 1.20 9.76 -16.31
N ALA A 141 0.84 9.93 -17.59
CA ALA A 141 1.45 10.95 -18.46
C ALA A 141 1.26 12.37 -17.91
N SER A 142 0.08 12.68 -17.35
CA SER A 142 -0.19 13.99 -16.73
C SER A 142 0.67 14.27 -15.48
N TRP A 143 1.19 13.21 -14.84
CA TRP A 143 2.13 13.29 -13.73
C TRP A 143 3.60 13.24 -14.15
N GLY A 144 3.89 13.22 -15.48
CA GLY A 144 5.23 13.12 -16.01
C GLY A 144 5.87 11.74 -15.80
N ILE A 145 5.06 10.69 -15.63
CA ILE A 145 5.53 9.31 -15.49
C ILE A 145 5.52 8.67 -16.87
N GLU A 146 6.70 8.58 -17.46
CA GLU A 146 6.95 7.95 -18.76
C GLU A 146 7.55 6.55 -18.57
N GLY A 147 7.23 5.63 -19.47
CA GLY A 147 7.71 4.25 -19.45
C GLY A 147 6.57 3.23 -19.33
N ASP A 148 6.94 1.96 -19.35
CA ASP A 148 5.99 0.85 -19.24
C ASP A 148 5.92 0.36 -17.77
N TYR A 149 4.99 0.93 -17.03
CA TYR A 149 4.77 0.60 -15.63
C TYR A 149 3.50 -0.21 -15.44
N GLU A 150 3.57 -1.21 -14.58
CA GLU A 150 2.40 -1.89 -14.04
C GLU A 150 1.99 -1.31 -12.70
N GLY A 151 0.69 -1.15 -12.50
CA GLY A 151 0.14 -0.83 -11.20
C GLY A 151 0.15 -2.04 -10.28
N ILE A 152 0.92 -2.01 -9.19
CA ILE A 152 1.03 -3.12 -8.24
C ILE A 152 -0.11 -3.07 -7.22
N GLY A 153 -0.42 -1.88 -6.73
CA GLY A 153 -1.49 -1.67 -5.77
C GLY A 153 -1.54 -0.25 -5.25
N HIS A 154 -2.59 0.04 -4.49
CA HIS A 154 -2.70 1.28 -3.73
C HIS A 154 -2.61 0.95 -2.24
N VAL A 155 -1.84 1.71 -1.47
CA VAL A 155 -1.93 1.72 -0.01
C VAL A 155 -2.86 2.85 0.39
N ALA A 156 -4.05 2.50 0.90
CA ALA A 156 -4.91 3.43 1.62
C ALA A 156 -4.26 3.72 2.98
N LEU A 157 -4.04 4.98 3.32
CA LEU A 157 -3.27 5.42 4.49
C LEU A 157 -4.01 6.52 5.24
N GLY A 158 -4.05 6.44 6.57
CA GLY A 158 -4.69 7.43 7.43
C GLY A 158 -4.88 6.94 8.85
N TYR A 159 -5.62 7.69 9.65
CA TYR A 159 -5.99 7.27 11.00
C TYR A 159 -7.22 6.36 10.96
N ALA A 160 -7.16 5.24 11.69
CA ALA A 160 -8.26 4.30 11.77
C ALA A 160 -9.42 4.89 12.59
N LEU A 161 -10.67 4.73 12.11
CA LEU A 161 -11.88 5.09 12.86
C LEU A 161 -12.16 4.13 14.01
N LYS A 162 -11.69 2.87 13.88
CA LYS A 162 -11.90 1.81 14.86
C LYS A 162 -10.66 0.94 14.92
N GLU A 163 -10.41 0.38 16.09
CA GLU A 163 -9.41 -0.67 16.23
C GLU A 163 -9.70 -1.82 15.24
N PRO A 164 -8.68 -2.27 14.50
CA PRO A 164 -8.87 -3.39 13.58
C PRO A 164 -9.14 -4.69 14.37
N ALA A 165 -9.84 -5.62 13.73
CA ALA A 165 -10.10 -6.92 14.32
C ALA A 165 -8.79 -7.68 14.63
N GLU A 166 -8.84 -8.52 15.64
CA GLU A 166 -7.73 -9.41 15.99
C GLU A 166 -7.32 -10.32 14.84
N ALA A 167 -6.06 -10.78 14.88
CA ALA A 167 -5.57 -11.73 13.90
C ALA A 167 -6.31 -13.06 14.00
N LYS A 168 -6.75 -13.60 12.87
CA LYS A 168 -7.21 -14.98 12.82
C LYS A 168 -6.05 -15.93 13.19
N PRO A 169 -6.32 -17.07 13.84
CA PRO A 169 -5.32 -18.12 14.06
C PRO A 169 -4.61 -18.49 12.74
N ARG A 170 -3.34 -18.79 12.83
CA ARG A 170 -2.60 -19.31 11.66
C ARG A 170 -2.97 -20.77 11.47
N LYS A 171 -2.89 -21.22 10.20
CA LYS A 171 -3.11 -22.64 9.88
C LYS A 171 -1.97 -23.47 10.44
N ASP A 172 -2.27 -24.68 10.92
CA ASP A 172 -1.27 -25.58 11.50
C ASP A 172 -0.22 -26.02 10.47
N ASP A 173 -0.62 -26.13 9.20
CA ASP A 173 0.22 -26.52 8.06
C ASP A 173 0.87 -25.34 7.32
N TYR A 174 0.88 -24.13 7.91
CA TYR A 174 1.41 -22.93 7.26
C TYR A 174 2.92 -23.04 6.98
N THR A 175 3.65 -23.81 7.80
CA THR A 175 5.09 -23.99 7.68
C THR A 175 5.44 -25.48 7.77
N ILE A 176 6.23 -25.95 6.80
CA ILE A 176 6.76 -27.31 6.79
C ILE A 176 8.27 -27.26 7.09
N TRP A 177 8.70 -28.04 8.07
CA TRP A 177 10.11 -28.15 8.46
C TRP A 177 10.70 -29.44 7.89
N ILE A 178 11.69 -29.29 7.02
CA ILE A 178 12.52 -30.42 6.54
C ILE A 178 13.82 -30.35 7.33
N LYS A 179 14.09 -31.39 8.12
CA LYS A 179 15.26 -31.51 9.02
C LYS A 179 16.19 -32.59 8.54
#